data_eddf7a4aae215bf630517910711f5fbf
#
_entry.id   eddf7a4aae215bf630517910711f5fbf
#
_cell.length_a   1.000
_cell.length_b   1.000
_cell.length_c   1.000
_cell.angle_alpha   90.00
_cell.angle_beta   90.00
_cell.angle_gamma   90.00
#
_symmetry.space_group_name_H-M   'P 1'
#
loop_
_entity.id
_entity.type
_entity.pdbx_description
1 polymer ?
#
loop_
_entity_poly.entity_id
_entity_poly.type
_entity_poly.pdbx_seq_one_letter_code
_entity_poly.pdbx_strand_id
1 'polypeptide(L)'
;MSQHACECACLASHGCTLAATEAVMTDKVQNAVAIVRPPGHHAGSDFAMGYCFFNNVAIAARMAQKRWNVESRILIVDWVIHHGNGTQHLFESDPSVLYLSIHRFDNALFFPFSMEADYDFVGCGSGKGYTVNVPWNKFDPELVLVSAGFDSARGDPKGQCDVTPEGYHHLTKLLMNLARGKIVVVLEGRV
;
A
#
# COMPACT_ATOMS: atom_id res chain seq x y z
N MET A 1 -20.96 -22.00 5.20
CA MET A 1 -21.07 -21.51 3.81
C MET A 1 -20.67 -22.68 2.91
N SER A 2 -21.42 -22.99 1.85
CA SER A 2 -21.06 -24.08 0.94
C SER A 2 -19.81 -23.70 0.12
N GLN A 3 -19.04 -24.69 -0.33
CA GLN A 3 -17.86 -24.48 -1.19
C GLN A 3 -18.23 -23.65 -2.42
N HIS A 4 -19.34 -23.97 -3.08
CA HIS A 4 -19.84 -23.23 -4.23
C HIS A 4 -20.12 -21.75 -3.93
N ALA A 5 -20.70 -21.42 -2.78
CA ALA A 5 -20.94 -20.03 -2.39
C ALA A 5 -19.62 -19.26 -2.15
N CYS A 6 -18.58 -19.94 -1.66
CA CYS A 6 -17.25 -19.36 -1.48
C CYS A 6 -16.58 -19.07 -2.84
N GLU A 7 -16.64 -20.02 -3.77
CA GLU A 7 -16.13 -19.86 -5.13
C GLU A 7 -16.80 -18.67 -5.86
N CYS A 8 -18.13 -18.59 -5.81
CA CYS A 8 -18.88 -17.48 -6.40
C CYS A 8 -18.49 -16.13 -5.80
N ALA A 9 -18.33 -16.05 -4.48
CA ALA A 9 -17.91 -14.81 -3.82
C ALA A 9 -16.49 -14.40 -4.24
N CYS A 10 -15.55 -15.33 -4.35
CA CYS A 10 -14.19 -15.07 -4.81
C CYS A 10 -14.17 -14.58 -6.26
N LEU A 11 -14.91 -15.23 -7.16
CA LEU A 11 -15.03 -14.83 -8.55
C LEU A 11 -15.68 -13.43 -8.70
N ALA A 12 -16.69 -13.12 -7.89
CA ALA A 12 -17.32 -11.81 -7.87
C ALA A 12 -16.34 -10.71 -7.36
N SER A 13 -15.54 -11.01 -6.34
CA SER A 13 -14.58 -10.07 -5.75
C SER A 13 -13.57 -9.58 -6.78
N HIS A 14 -12.84 -10.48 -7.43
CA HIS A 14 -11.86 -10.06 -8.43
C HIS A 14 -12.54 -9.52 -9.69
N GLY A 15 -13.70 -10.05 -10.10
CA GLY A 15 -14.47 -9.54 -11.22
C GLY A 15 -14.87 -8.07 -11.05
N CYS A 16 -15.32 -7.66 -9.87
CA CYS A 16 -15.62 -6.27 -9.55
C CYS A 16 -14.36 -5.40 -9.57
N THR A 17 -13.24 -5.91 -9.04
CA THR A 17 -11.95 -5.20 -9.07
C THR A 17 -11.47 -4.98 -10.50
N LEU A 18 -11.59 -5.99 -11.36
CA LEU A 18 -11.25 -5.90 -12.77
C LEU A 18 -12.15 -4.90 -13.51
N ALA A 19 -13.46 -4.92 -13.24
CA ALA A 19 -14.41 -3.97 -13.85
C ALA A 19 -14.12 -2.51 -13.45
N ALA A 20 -13.76 -2.28 -12.17
CA ALA A 20 -13.32 -0.97 -11.69
C ALA A 20 -12.04 -0.52 -12.39
N THR A 21 -11.05 -1.40 -12.51
CA THR A 21 -9.80 -1.13 -13.22
C THR A 21 -10.06 -0.82 -14.71
N GLU A 22 -10.88 -1.60 -15.36
CA GLU A 22 -11.27 -1.38 -16.78
C GLU A 22 -11.94 -0.01 -16.97
N ALA A 23 -12.84 0.37 -16.06
CA ALA A 23 -13.55 1.65 -16.17
C ALA A 23 -12.58 2.84 -16.11
N VAL A 24 -11.55 2.77 -15.26
CA VAL A 24 -10.50 3.80 -15.17
C VAL A 24 -9.58 3.76 -16.38
N MET A 25 -9.10 2.58 -16.78
CA MET A 25 -8.16 2.43 -17.89
C MET A 25 -8.76 2.76 -19.27
N THR A 26 -10.08 2.75 -19.38
CA THR A 26 -10.80 3.13 -20.60
C THR A 26 -11.39 4.53 -20.55
N ASP A 27 -10.97 5.36 -19.58
CA ASP A 27 -11.40 6.75 -19.37
C ASP A 27 -12.93 6.91 -19.20
N LYS A 28 -13.63 5.83 -18.84
CA LYS A 28 -15.07 5.91 -18.49
C LYS A 28 -15.28 6.68 -17.19
N VAL A 29 -14.34 6.55 -16.26
CA VAL A 29 -14.27 7.28 -14.99
C VAL A 29 -12.82 7.65 -14.69
N GLN A 30 -12.59 8.72 -13.96
CA GLN A 30 -11.25 9.14 -13.57
C GLN A 30 -10.69 8.28 -12.42
N ASN A 31 -11.55 7.83 -11.53
CA ASN A 31 -11.20 6.96 -10.42
C ASN A 31 -12.37 6.03 -10.07
N ALA A 32 -12.09 4.93 -9.39
CA ALA A 32 -13.10 3.95 -9.01
C ALA A 32 -12.77 3.33 -7.64
N VAL A 33 -13.79 2.79 -6.97
CA VAL A 33 -13.66 2.05 -5.71
C VAL A 33 -14.34 0.69 -5.87
N ALA A 34 -13.63 -0.38 -5.54
CA ALA A 34 -14.18 -1.73 -5.49
C ALA A 34 -14.37 -2.16 -4.02
N ILE A 35 -15.63 -2.23 -3.57
CA ILE A 35 -15.98 -2.70 -2.22
C ILE A 35 -16.29 -4.19 -2.32
N VAL A 36 -15.28 -5.02 -2.05
CA VAL A 36 -15.34 -6.44 -2.34
C VAL A 36 -14.89 -7.30 -1.15
N ARG A 37 -15.33 -8.56 -1.15
CA ARG A 37 -14.85 -9.62 -0.27
C ARG A 37 -15.06 -10.98 -0.94
N PRO A 38 -14.16 -11.97 -0.65
CA PRO A 38 -13.08 -11.96 0.35
C PRO A 38 -11.92 -11.02 -0.02
N PRO A 39 -11.01 -10.70 0.95
CA PRO A 39 -9.78 -9.95 0.69
C PRO A 39 -8.82 -10.73 -0.21
N GLY A 40 -7.68 -10.13 -0.58
CA GLY A 40 -6.78 -10.75 -1.56
C GLY A 40 -5.29 -10.73 -1.22
N HIS A 41 -4.81 -9.78 -0.44
CA HIS A 41 -3.38 -9.45 -0.36
C HIS A 41 -2.48 -10.53 0.28
N HIS A 42 -3.06 -11.52 0.97
CA HIS A 42 -2.30 -12.67 1.49
C HIS A 42 -2.25 -13.85 0.53
N ALA A 43 -3.07 -13.89 -0.53
CA ALA A 43 -3.04 -14.96 -1.51
C ALA A 43 -1.82 -14.86 -2.42
N GLY A 44 -1.05 -15.92 -2.53
CA GLY A 44 0.06 -16.08 -3.48
C GLY A 44 -0.40 -16.68 -4.82
N SER A 45 0.59 -17.18 -5.58
CA SER A 45 0.33 -17.82 -6.88
C SER A 45 -0.33 -19.20 -6.74
N ASP A 46 -0.04 -19.91 -5.67
CA ASP A 46 -0.37 -21.33 -5.45
C ASP A 46 -0.89 -21.63 -4.04
N PHE A 47 -1.11 -20.60 -3.22
CA PHE A 47 -1.62 -20.76 -1.86
C PHE A 47 -2.67 -19.71 -1.50
N ALA A 48 -3.62 -20.12 -0.66
CA ALA A 48 -4.57 -19.27 0.01
C ALA A 48 -4.14 -19.04 1.47
N MET A 49 -4.26 -17.82 1.98
CA MET A 49 -3.84 -17.47 3.34
C MET A 49 -4.64 -16.27 3.85
N GLY A 50 -4.84 -16.16 5.17
CA GLY A 50 -5.42 -14.97 5.78
C GLY A 50 -6.78 -14.55 5.21
N TYR A 51 -7.66 -15.53 4.97
CA TYR A 51 -8.97 -15.36 4.31
C TYR A 51 -8.92 -14.90 2.84
N CYS A 52 -7.73 -14.86 2.23
CA CYS A 52 -7.52 -14.51 0.84
C CYS A 52 -7.40 -15.78 -0.01
N PHE A 53 -8.14 -15.82 -1.12
CA PHE A 53 -8.12 -16.92 -2.08
C PHE A 53 -7.54 -16.50 -3.43
N PHE A 54 -7.93 -15.34 -3.92
CA PHE A 54 -7.35 -14.69 -5.09
C PHE A 54 -6.79 -13.32 -4.69
N ASN A 55 -5.64 -12.98 -5.21
CA ASN A 55 -5.06 -11.66 -4.96
C ASN A 55 -5.68 -10.64 -5.93
N ASN A 56 -6.75 -9.99 -5.49
CA ASN A 56 -7.55 -9.09 -6.32
C ASN A 56 -6.70 -7.95 -6.94
N VAL A 57 -5.81 -7.35 -6.16
CA VAL A 57 -4.96 -6.23 -6.60
C VAL A 57 -3.89 -6.71 -7.58
N ALA A 58 -3.26 -7.85 -7.31
CA ALA A 58 -2.26 -8.42 -8.19
C ALA A 58 -2.85 -8.84 -9.55
N ILE A 59 -4.04 -9.43 -9.54
CA ILE A 59 -4.76 -9.79 -10.76
C ILE A 59 -5.10 -8.52 -11.57
N ALA A 60 -5.56 -7.46 -10.91
CA ALA A 60 -5.84 -6.18 -11.56
C ALA A 60 -4.58 -5.55 -12.18
N ALA A 61 -3.46 -5.57 -11.46
CA ALA A 61 -2.17 -5.08 -11.97
C ALA A 61 -1.74 -5.87 -13.21
N ARG A 62 -1.77 -7.21 -13.18
CA ARG A 62 -1.42 -8.06 -14.31
C ARG A 62 -2.37 -7.87 -15.51
N MET A 63 -3.67 -7.68 -15.25
CA MET A 63 -4.62 -7.37 -16.31
C MET A 63 -4.31 -6.01 -16.95
N ALA A 64 -4.01 -4.99 -16.15
CA ALA A 64 -3.66 -3.67 -16.65
C ALA A 64 -2.42 -3.73 -17.56
N GLN A 65 -1.39 -4.44 -17.15
CA GLN A 65 -0.19 -4.67 -17.95
C GLN A 65 -0.50 -5.36 -19.28
N LYS A 66 -1.29 -6.44 -19.24
CA LYS A 66 -1.58 -7.26 -20.41
C LYS A 66 -2.53 -6.59 -21.40
N ARG A 67 -3.54 -5.88 -20.94
CA ARG A 67 -4.65 -5.43 -21.77
C ARG A 67 -4.47 -4.01 -22.30
N TRP A 68 -3.80 -3.14 -21.53
CA TRP A 68 -3.61 -1.73 -21.91
C TRP A 68 -2.15 -1.37 -22.09
N ASN A 69 -1.27 -2.38 -22.19
CA ASN A 69 0.16 -2.20 -22.41
C ASN A 69 0.81 -1.22 -21.43
N VAL A 70 0.36 -1.27 -20.18
CA VAL A 70 1.00 -0.53 -19.08
C VAL A 70 2.33 -1.24 -18.80
N GLU A 71 3.30 -1.04 -19.69
CA GLU A 71 4.56 -1.80 -19.73
C GLU A 71 5.41 -1.61 -18.49
N SER A 72 5.18 -0.54 -17.74
CA SER A 72 6.00 -0.30 -16.57
C SER A 72 5.39 0.78 -15.67
N ARG A 73 5.49 0.58 -14.36
CA ARG A 73 5.20 1.53 -13.28
C ARG A 73 3.79 1.49 -12.75
N ILE A 74 3.40 0.32 -12.28
CA ILE A 74 2.25 0.20 -11.39
C ILE A 74 2.76 0.37 -9.95
N LEU A 75 2.14 1.29 -9.21
CA LEU A 75 2.34 1.40 -7.77
C LEU A 75 1.18 0.70 -7.07
N ILE A 76 1.50 -0.27 -6.21
CA ILE A 76 0.55 -0.87 -5.27
C ILE A 76 0.88 -0.34 -3.88
N VAL A 77 -0.07 0.33 -3.24
CA VAL A 77 0.05 0.79 -1.86
C VAL A 77 -0.84 -0.07 -0.98
N ASP A 78 -0.24 -0.79 -0.06
CA ASP A 78 -0.92 -1.62 0.92
C ASP A 78 -0.78 -0.98 2.31
N TRP A 79 -1.87 -0.47 2.84
CA TRP A 79 -1.93 0.11 4.19
C TRP A 79 -2.76 -0.73 5.18
N VAL A 80 -3.03 -1.98 4.82
CA VAL A 80 -3.65 -2.94 5.75
C VAL A 80 -2.69 -3.15 6.92
N ILE A 81 -3.23 -3.29 8.15
CA ILE A 81 -2.39 -3.52 9.35
C ILE A 81 -1.47 -4.72 9.21
N HIS A 82 -1.88 -5.74 8.45
CA HIS A 82 -1.09 -6.93 8.16
C HIS A 82 -0.27 -6.75 6.89
N HIS A 83 0.97 -7.21 6.89
CA HIS A 83 1.79 -7.26 5.68
C HIS A 83 1.12 -8.11 4.58
N GLY A 84 1.03 -7.58 3.37
CA GLY A 84 0.46 -8.27 2.22
C GLY A 84 1.48 -9.21 1.55
N ASN A 85 1.88 -10.26 2.26
CA ASN A 85 2.90 -11.20 1.83
C ASN A 85 2.63 -11.83 0.47
N GLY A 86 1.37 -12.14 0.16
CA GLY A 86 0.99 -12.66 -1.16
C GLY A 86 1.27 -11.68 -2.28
N THR A 87 0.94 -10.39 -2.09
CA THR A 87 1.24 -9.35 -3.07
C THR A 87 2.75 -9.14 -3.23
N GLN A 88 3.50 -9.10 -2.11
CA GLN A 88 4.96 -9.01 -2.15
C GLN A 88 5.58 -10.14 -2.97
N HIS A 89 5.28 -11.40 -2.66
CA HIS A 89 5.84 -12.56 -3.38
C HIS A 89 5.52 -12.57 -4.87
N LEU A 90 4.34 -12.05 -5.27
CA LEU A 90 3.94 -11.98 -6.68
C LEU A 90 4.74 -10.95 -7.49
N PHE A 91 5.33 -9.95 -6.82
CA PHE A 91 6.00 -8.83 -7.49
C PHE A 91 7.44 -8.58 -7.03
N GLU A 92 7.98 -9.30 -6.05
CA GLU A 92 9.32 -9.07 -5.49
C GLU A 92 10.48 -9.18 -6.49
N SER A 93 10.27 -9.88 -7.60
CA SER A 93 11.25 -10.00 -8.70
C SER A 93 10.91 -9.16 -9.94
N ASP A 94 9.84 -8.36 -9.90
CA ASP A 94 9.30 -7.65 -11.05
C ASP A 94 9.49 -6.13 -10.92
N PRO A 95 10.41 -5.52 -11.70
CA PRO A 95 10.67 -4.08 -11.63
C PRO A 95 9.56 -3.21 -12.23
N SER A 96 8.55 -3.81 -12.86
CA SER A 96 7.41 -3.08 -13.42
C SER A 96 6.34 -2.71 -12.37
N VAL A 97 6.45 -3.28 -11.16
CA VAL A 97 5.53 -3.01 -10.06
C VAL A 97 6.30 -2.60 -8.81
N LEU A 98 6.05 -1.38 -8.35
CA LEU A 98 6.51 -0.92 -7.04
C LEU A 98 5.46 -1.30 -5.99
N TYR A 99 5.82 -2.17 -5.07
CA TYR A 99 4.98 -2.54 -3.93
C TYR A 99 5.43 -1.78 -2.68
N LEU A 100 4.53 -0.99 -2.11
CA LEU A 100 4.73 -0.26 -0.86
C LEU A 100 3.75 -0.79 0.19
N SER A 101 4.26 -1.34 1.27
CA SER A 101 3.44 -1.82 2.39
C SER A 101 3.77 -1.07 3.69
N ILE A 102 2.72 -0.59 4.35
CA ILE A 102 2.82 0.07 5.66
C ILE A 102 2.06 -0.80 6.65
N HIS A 103 2.76 -1.55 7.49
CA HIS A 103 2.15 -2.60 8.28
C HIS A 103 2.78 -2.77 9.66
N ARG A 104 2.03 -3.39 10.56
CA ARG A 104 2.55 -3.81 11.86
C ARG A 104 3.42 -5.06 11.68
N PHE A 105 4.59 -5.07 12.33
CA PHE A 105 5.59 -6.12 12.17
C PHE A 105 5.91 -6.83 13.49
N ASP A 106 6.18 -6.06 14.54
CA ASP A 106 6.54 -6.57 15.88
C ASP A 106 7.67 -7.63 15.83
N ASN A 107 8.70 -7.43 15.00
CA ASN A 107 9.80 -8.38 14.79
C ASN A 107 9.31 -9.78 14.34
N ALA A 108 8.40 -9.81 13.35
CA ALA A 108 7.72 -11.00 12.85
C ALA A 108 6.83 -11.74 13.90
N LEU A 109 6.50 -11.10 15.01
CA LEU A 109 5.56 -11.64 16.01
C LEU A 109 4.11 -11.30 15.70
N PHE A 110 3.87 -10.54 14.64
CA PHE A 110 2.53 -10.23 14.13
C PHE A 110 2.28 -10.96 12.80
N PHE A 111 1.02 -11.38 12.57
CA PHE A 111 0.66 -12.08 11.34
C PHE A 111 1.03 -11.25 10.09
N PRO A 112 1.60 -11.83 9.05
CA PRO A 112 1.79 -13.25 8.71
C PRO A 112 3.06 -13.93 9.25
N PHE A 113 3.73 -13.37 10.25
CA PHE A 113 4.89 -13.94 10.95
C PHE A 113 6.13 -14.15 10.05
N SER A 114 6.32 -13.28 9.07
CA SER A 114 7.41 -13.38 8.10
C SER A 114 8.46 -12.30 8.33
N MET A 115 9.73 -12.69 8.36
CA MET A 115 10.87 -11.76 8.38
C MET A 115 11.01 -10.96 7.07
N GLU A 116 10.43 -11.45 5.97
CA GLU A 116 10.40 -10.73 4.68
C GLU A 116 9.50 -9.49 4.69
N ALA A 117 8.78 -9.27 5.79
CA ALA A 117 8.01 -8.05 6.04
C ALA A 117 8.85 -6.92 6.65
N ASP A 118 10.14 -7.15 6.93
CA ASP A 118 11.02 -6.12 7.48
C ASP A 118 11.50 -5.15 6.40
N TYR A 119 11.97 -3.98 6.82
CA TYR A 119 12.41 -2.88 5.95
C TYR A 119 13.64 -3.22 5.09
N ASP A 120 14.42 -4.22 5.48
CA ASP A 120 15.61 -4.65 4.75
C ASP A 120 15.29 -5.58 3.58
N PHE A 121 14.08 -6.13 3.52
CA PHE A 121 13.61 -6.86 2.36
C PHE A 121 13.11 -5.88 1.29
N VAL A 122 13.88 -5.75 0.22
CA VAL A 122 13.67 -4.76 -0.85
C VAL A 122 13.33 -5.38 -2.20
N GLY A 123 12.93 -6.66 -2.21
CA GLY A 123 12.72 -7.45 -3.41
C GLY A 123 13.95 -8.24 -3.84
N CYS A 124 13.84 -9.02 -4.89
CA CYS A 124 14.89 -9.92 -5.37
C CYS A 124 15.10 -9.79 -6.89
N GLY A 125 16.24 -10.32 -7.38
CA GLY A 125 16.56 -10.34 -8.79
C GLY A 125 16.44 -8.96 -9.46
N SER A 126 15.70 -8.89 -10.56
CA SER A 126 15.42 -7.64 -11.29
C SER A 126 14.47 -6.70 -10.55
N GLY A 127 13.67 -7.21 -9.61
CA GLY A 127 12.75 -6.43 -8.77
C GLY A 127 13.40 -5.83 -7.52
N LYS A 128 14.71 -5.99 -7.32
CA LYS A 128 15.40 -5.41 -6.16
C LYS A 128 15.29 -3.88 -6.16
N GLY A 129 14.77 -3.31 -5.07
CA GLY A 129 14.49 -1.89 -4.90
C GLY A 129 13.05 -1.51 -5.26
N TYR A 130 12.23 -2.47 -5.71
CA TYR A 130 10.81 -2.24 -6.04
C TYR A 130 9.84 -2.82 -5.00
N THR A 131 10.37 -3.32 -3.88
CA THR A 131 9.60 -3.62 -2.67
C THR A 131 10.02 -2.66 -1.57
N VAL A 132 9.05 -1.97 -0.98
CA VAL A 132 9.27 -1.01 0.11
C VAL A 132 8.39 -1.40 1.28
N ASN A 133 8.99 -1.94 2.31
CA ASN A 133 8.32 -2.25 3.56
C ASN A 133 8.56 -1.15 4.58
N VAL A 134 7.47 -0.66 5.16
CA VAL A 134 7.46 0.29 6.27
C VAL A 134 6.88 -0.42 7.49
N PRO A 135 7.69 -1.28 8.14
CA PRO A 135 7.24 -2.01 9.31
C PRO A 135 7.20 -1.10 10.54
N TRP A 136 6.20 -1.28 11.38
CA TRP A 136 6.13 -0.60 12.65
C TRP A 136 5.77 -1.57 13.78
N ASN A 137 6.37 -1.33 14.92
CA ASN A 137 6.04 -2.05 16.15
C ASN A 137 4.93 -1.29 16.88
N LYS A 138 4.23 -1.94 17.78
CA LYS A 138 3.30 -1.25 18.66
C LYS A 138 4.08 -0.23 19.49
N PHE A 139 4.14 0.98 19.00
CA PHE A 139 4.78 2.11 19.64
C PHE A 139 3.70 3.10 20.05
N ASP A 140 3.23 3.03 21.27
CA ASP A 140 2.23 3.96 21.82
C ASP A 140 2.97 5.20 22.34
N PRO A 141 3.18 6.25 21.52
CA PRO A 141 4.01 7.38 21.90
C PRO A 141 3.33 8.19 23.02
N GLU A 142 4.11 8.66 23.96
CA GLU A 142 3.66 9.60 24.98
C GLU A 142 3.81 11.07 24.52
N LEU A 143 4.59 11.31 23.48
CA LEU A 143 4.86 12.60 22.86
C LEU A 143 5.17 12.43 21.37
N VAL A 144 4.64 13.31 20.53
CA VAL A 144 5.02 13.44 19.12
C VAL A 144 5.85 14.71 18.95
N LEU A 145 7.03 14.56 18.42
CA LEU A 145 7.87 15.70 18.00
C LEU A 145 7.93 15.72 16.47
N VAL A 146 7.64 16.86 15.88
CA VAL A 146 7.66 17.04 14.42
C VAL A 146 8.75 18.05 14.06
N SER A 147 9.74 17.59 13.32
CA SER A 147 10.67 18.49 12.62
C SER A 147 9.97 19.01 11.38
N ALA A 148 9.64 20.30 11.37
CA ALA A 148 8.82 20.91 10.31
C ALA A 148 9.67 21.79 9.38
N GLY A 149 9.96 21.26 8.20
CA GLY A 149 10.45 22.02 7.06
C GLY A 149 9.33 22.22 6.03
N PHE A 150 9.29 23.39 5.39
CA PHE A 150 8.24 23.73 4.41
C PHE A 150 8.78 23.92 3.00
N ASP A 151 9.95 23.40 2.72
CA ASP A 151 10.58 23.39 1.39
C ASP A 151 9.89 22.44 0.38
N SER A 152 9.04 21.53 0.84
CA SER A 152 8.13 20.76 -0.01
C SER A 152 6.81 21.48 -0.36
N ALA A 153 6.61 22.72 0.14
CA ALA A 153 5.41 23.48 -0.15
C ALA A 153 5.36 23.95 -1.61
N ARG A 154 4.14 24.05 -2.13
CA ARG A 154 3.88 24.58 -3.47
C ARG A 154 4.50 25.98 -3.61
N GLY A 155 5.31 26.16 -4.66
CA GLY A 155 5.99 27.40 -4.96
C GLY A 155 7.35 27.57 -4.27
N ASP A 156 7.84 26.59 -3.52
CA ASP A 156 9.22 26.60 -3.08
C ASP A 156 10.16 26.34 -4.27
N PRO A 157 11.14 27.23 -4.51
CA PRO A 157 12.01 27.12 -5.69
C PRO A 157 13.07 26.01 -5.58
N LYS A 158 13.34 25.47 -4.38
CA LYS A 158 14.31 24.39 -4.16
C LYS A 158 13.66 23.03 -4.10
N GLY A 159 12.58 22.89 -3.34
CA GLY A 159 11.93 21.60 -3.09
C GLY A 159 11.20 21.02 -4.30
N GLN A 160 10.75 21.86 -5.24
CA GLN A 160 10.05 21.47 -6.47
C GLN A 160 8.89 20.48 -6.21
N CYS A 161 8.24 20.64 -5.07
CA CYS A 161 7.09 19.86 -4.63
C CYS A 161 5.84 20.74 -4.57
N ASP A 162 4.67 20.11 -4.49
CA ASP A 162 3.38 20.80 -4.54
C ASP A 162 2.52 20.56 -3.29
N VAL A 163 3.13 20.36 -2.13
CA VAL A 163 2.37 20.21 -0.89
C VAL A 163 1.64 21.50 -0.56
N THR A 164 0.31 21.40 -0.42
CA THR A 164 -0.52 22.56 -0.10
C THR A 164 -0.62 22.81 1.40
N PRO A 165 -1.00 24.03 1.86
CA PRO A 165 -1.28 24.28 3.27
C PRO A 165 -2.30 23.29 3.86
N GLU A 166 -3.34 22.91 3.08
CA GLU A 166 -4.32 21.90 3.47
C GLU A 166 -3.68 20.52 3.65
N GLY A 167 -2.69 20.17 2.82
CA GLY A 167 -1.90 18.94 2.95
C GLY A 167 -1.15 18.89 4.29
N TYR A 168 -0.44 19.96 4.66
CA TYR A 168 0.22 20.07 5.97
C TYR A 168 -0.77 20.05 7.13
N HIS A 169 -1.90 20.74 7.00
CA HIS A 169 -2.98 20.70 7.98
C HIS A 169 -3.48 19.27 8.20
N HIS A 170 -3.73 18.53 7.11
CA HIS A 170 -4.21 17.15 7.18
C HIS A 170 -3.20 16.23 7.86
N LEU A 171 -1.92 16.32 7.48
CA LEU A 171 -0.84 15.54 8.11
C LEU A 171 -0.73 15.84 9.61
N THR A 172 -0.74 17.11 10.00
CA THR A 172 -0.68 17.53 11.40
C THR A 172 -1.87 16.97 12.18
N LYS A 173 -3.07 17.07 11.61
CA LYS A 173 -4.29 16.54 12.23
C LYS A 173 -4.23 15.02 12.45
N LEU A 174 -3.64 14.26 11.52
CA LEU A 174 -3.43 12.82 11.70
C LEU A 174 -2.47 12.54 12.87
N LEU A 175 -1.37 13.28 12.97
CA LEU A 175 -0.40 13.14 14.05
C LEU A 175 -0.98 13.50 15.43
N MET A 176 -1.92 14.44 15.49
CA MET A 176 -2.63 14.80 16.73
C MET A 176 -3.51 13.67 17.29
N ASN A 177 -3.80 12.62 16.53
CA ASN A 177 -4.49 11.43 17.04
C ASN A 177 -3.55 10.52 17.87
N LEU A 178 -2.25 10.74 17.81
CA LEU A 178 -1.25 10.02 18.59
C LEU A 178 -0.99 10.74 19.92
N ALA A 179 -0.37 10.04 20.87
CA ALA A 179 0.08 10.60 22.15
C ALA A 179 -1.00 11.41 22.90
N ARG A 180 -2.29 11.08 22.71
CA ARG A 180 -3.43 11.83 23.27
C ARG A 180 -3.40 13.33 22.88
N GLY A 181 -2.90 13.65 21.69
CA GLY A 181 -2.77 15.01 21.17
C GLY A 181 -1.54 15.78 21.67
N LYS A 182 -0.64 15.14 22.40
CA LYS A 182 0.63 15.77 22.82
C LYS A 182 1.60 15.82 21.64
N ILE A 183 1.59 16.93 20.93
CA ILE A 183 2.43 17.17 19.77
C ILE A 183 3.19 18.49 19.92
N VAL A 184 4.45 18.48 19.57
CA VAL A 184 5.26 19.70 19.44
C VAL A 184 5.82 19.74 18.03
N VAL A 185 5.56 20.83 17.34
CA VAL A 185 6.08 21.08 16.00
C VAL A 185 7.26 22.04 16.14
N VAL A 186 8.43 21.61 15.69
CA VAL A 186 9.67 22.39 15.71
C VAL A 186 10.00 22.80 14.29
N LEU A 187 10.08 24.10 14.06
CA LEU A 187 10.44 24.64 12.76
C LEU A 187 11.96 24.46 12.53
N GLU A 188 12.31 23.70 11.50
CA GLU A 188 13.73 23.50 11.11
C GLU A 188 14.22 24.57 10.14
N GLY A 189 13.32 25.42 9.69
CA GLY A 189 13.66 26.46 8.71
C GLY A 189 13.80 25.91 7.29
N ARG A 190 14.43 26.75 6.45
CA ARG A 190 14.74 26.42 5.07
C ARG A 190 16.22 26.01 5.00
N VAL A 191 16.49 24.76 4.71
CA VAL A 191 17.87 24.26 4.49
C VAL A 191 18.34 24.57 3.08
#